data_3c17d5e6a40f03e86cd88872084e0be5
#
_entry.id   3c17d5e6a40f03e86cd88872084e0be5
#
_cell.length_a   1.000
_cell.length_b   1.000
_cell.length_c   1.000
_cell.angle_alpha   90.00
_cell.angle_beta   90.00
_cell.angle_gamma   90.00
#
_symmetry.space_group_name_H-M   'P 1'
#
loop_
_entity.id
_entity.type
_entity.pdbx_description
1 polymer ?
#
loop_
_entity_poly.entity_id
_entity_poly.type
_entity_poly.pdbx_seq_one_letter_code
_entity_poly.pdbx_strand_id
1 'polypeptide(L)'
;MCRMVWLWVAGVIAMPVVAQRHVIYNQRIASLQVVAGQRWQEMPVAQLGEPVHIDFDDMTHDYERYSYKIEHCEADWSESREIFTSDFLQGFNGELTIDNYEQSLNTNHLYTHYSLTIPNEHCRLTMSGNYKLSVFSDADDSHPVFTACFMLVDPQMKVSMSVTGNTDIDIYHSHQQVAMAIDYGEVRVTDPARQLKTIVLQNGRWDNAVTAPRAEYVNTEGLSWKHCRQLIFDGGNECHKFEMLDLSHTTMGLDSIFWDGSEAHAYVMADLPRPNYVYDESANGAFYIRNSDNIDNTFTSDYAWVHFLLQAPRQQGDVYLNGAWTQDSFLPPYRMEYNEAAKAYEGAVLLKQGYYSYRYVVVNADGTIKHVTTEGSFYQTRNKYQVLVYYKGVGDRTDRLLGYGEVMVKVES
;
A
#
# COMPACT_ATOMS: atom_id res chain seq x y z
N MET A 1 3.48 13.73 -60.96
CA MET A 1 3.34 14.46 -59.69
C MET A 1 2.69 13.53 -58.66
N CYS A 2 3.54 12.90 -57.84
CA CYS A 2 3.07 11.97 -56.82
C CYS A 2 3.02 12.71 -55.49
N ARG A 3 1.82 12.91 -54.94
CA ARG A 3 1.62 13.56 -53.63
C ARG A 3 1.78 12.48 -52.54
N MET A 4 2.88 12.58 -51.79
CA MET A 4 3.15 11.77 -50.61
C MET A 4 2.33 12.32 -49.43
N VAL A 5 1.32 11.56 -48.96
CA VAL A 5 0.52 11.88 -47.79
C VAL A 5 1.29 11.34 -46.56
N TRP A 6 1.75 12.25 -45.70
CA TRP A 6 2.31 11.90 -44.41
C TRP A 6 1.17 11.67 -43.41
N LEU A 7 0.95 10.41 -43.02
CA LEU A 7 0.10 10.06 -41.86
C LEU A 7 0.90 10.32 -40.56
N TRP A 8 0.49 11.33 -39.83
CA TRP A 8 0.93 11.51 -38.47
C TRP A 8 0.19 10.48 -37.59
N VAL A 9 0.90 9.44 -37.16
CA VAL A 9 0.44 8.59 -36.06
C VAL A 9 0.73 9.34 -34.76
N ALA A 10 -0.31 9.94 -34.19
CA ALA A 10 -0.23 10.48 -32.82
C ALA A 10 -0.12 9.28 -31.85
N GLY A 11 1.10 8.98 -31.44
CA GLY A 11 1.32 8.04 -30.35
C GLY A 11 0.72 8.63 -29.08
N VAL A 12 -0.34 8.02 -28.58
CA VAL A 12 -0.84 8.27 -27.21
C VAL A 12 0.25 7.76 -26.28
N ILE A 13 1.06 8.67 -25.75
CA ILE A 13 1.95 8.38 -24.63
C ILE A 13 1.00 8.14 -23.45
N ALA A 14 0.78 6.87 -23.08
CA ALA A 14 0.16 6.53 -21.81
C ALA A 14 1.10 7.09 -20.72
N MET A 15 0.71 8.21 -20.11
CA MET A 15 1.36 8.66 -18.90
C MET A 15 1.14 7.56 -17.85
N PRO A 16 2.19 7.13 -17.13
CA PRO A 16 1.99 6.18 -16.04
C PRO A 16 1.01 6.85 -15.06
N VAL A 17 -0.09 6.17 -14.77
CA VAL A 17 -0.97 6.54 -13.67
C VAL A 17 -0.08 6.57 -12.44
N VAL A 18 0.05 7.73 -11.80
CA VAL A 18 0.79 7.85 -10.55
C VAL A 18 -0.02 7.09 -9.51
N ALA A 19 0.30 5.81 -9.32
CA ALA A 19 -0.33 4.98 -8.31
C ALA A 19 -0.09 5.62 -6.93
N GLN A 20 -1.05 5.46 -6.03
CA GLN A 20 -0.83 5.79 -4.62
C GLN A 20 0.42 5.08 -4.13
N ARG A 21 1.37 5.84 -3.60
CA ARG A 21 2.55 5.30 -2.93
C ARG A 21 2.98 6.26 -1.85
N HIS A 22 3.33 5.73 -0.69
CA HIS A 22 4.24 6.44 0.16
C HIS A 22 5.60 6.48 -0.55
N VAL A 23 6.28 7.58 -0.50
CA VAL A 23 7.59 7.73 -1.16
C VAL A 23 8.58 8.27 -0.14
N ILE A 24 9.64 7.53 0.09
CA ILE A 24 10.77 7.97 0.92
C ILE A 24 11.86 8.49 -0.01
N TYR A 25 12.21 9.76 0.12
CA TYR A 25 13.24 10.42 -0.70
C TYR A 25 14.59 10.49 0.01
N ASN A 26 14.58 10.51 1.34
CA ASN A 26 15.79 10.61 2.16
C ASN A 26 16.07 9.25 2.82
N GLN A 27 17.28 8.70 2.61
CA GLN A 27 17.69 7.40 3.14
C GLN A 27 17.80 7.35 4.68
N ARG A 28 17.77 8.51 5.36
CA ARG A 28 17.69 8.57 6.82
C ARG A 28 16.33 8.13 7.36
N ILE A 29 15.28 8.18 6.53
CA ILE A 29 13.93 7.85 6.95
C ILE A 29 13.70 6.35 6.81
N ALA A 30 13.27 5.71 7.90
CA ALA A 30 12.97 4.28 7.96
C ALA A 30 11.62 4.04 8.62
N SER A 31 11.11 2.82 8.52
CA SER A 31 9.88 2.33 9.17
C SER A 31 8.65 3.22 9.02
N LEU A 32 8.50 3.89 7.86
CA LEU A 32 7.33 4.73 7.60
C LEU A 32 6.05 3.88 7.62
N GLN A 33 5.14 4.20 8.53
CA GLN A 33 3.79 3.63 8.62
C GLN A 33 2.73 4.71 8.53
N VAL A 34 1.63 4.39 7.85
CA VAL A 34 0.43 5.25 7.76
C VAL A 34 -0.78 4.39 8.07
N VAL A 35 -1.41 4.63 9.21
CA VAL A 35 -2.47 3.76 9.75
C VAL A 35 -3.73 4.57 10.03
N ALA A 36 -4.87 4.13 9.49
CA ALA A 36 -6.18 4.67 9.79
C ALA A 36 -6.73 4.03 11.07
N GLY A 37 -6.98 4.84 12.11
CA GLY A 37 -7.38 4.33 13.43
C GLY A 37 -6.36 3.36 14.00
N GLN A 38 -6.76 2.10 14.18
CA GLN A 38 -5.88 1.02 14.68
C GLN A 38 -5.72 -0.11 13.64
N ARG A 39 -6.13 0.12 12.39
CA ARG A 39 -6.21 -0.90 11.34
C ARG A 39 -4.90 -1.03 10.56
N TRP A 40 -3.82 -1.46 11.24
CA TRP A 40 -2.49 -1.59 10.65
C TRP A 40 -2.38 -2.61 9.49
N GLN A 41 -3.34 -3.55 9.40
CA GLN A 41 -3.42 -4.56 8.32
C GLN A 41 -4.17 -4.06 7.08
N GLU A 42 -4.63 -2.82 7.09
CA GLU A 42 -5.50 -2.29 6.05
C GLU A 42 -4.84 -1.09 5.38
N MET A 43 -5.27 -0.84 4.14
CA MET A 43 -4.84 0.39 3.51
C MET A 43 -5.41 1.62 4.28
N PRO A 44 -4.71 2.77 4.27
CA PRO A 44 -5.05 3.90 5.12
C PRO A 44 -6.29 4.66 4.60
N VAL A 45 -7.45 4.06 4.76
CA VAL A 45 -8.76 4.69 4.51
C VAL A 45 -9.44 4.92 5.85
N ALA A 46 -9.56 6.17 6.26
CA ALA A 46 -10.25 6.59 7.47
C ALA A 46 -11.62 7.20 7.14
N GLN A 47 -12.57 7.12 8.05
CA GLN A 47 -13.76 7.97 7.95
C GLN A 47 -13.39 9.43 8.22
N LEU A 48 -14.15 10.34 7.66
CA LEU A 48 -13.93 11.77 7.88
C LEU A 48 -14.03 12.10 9.39
N GLY A 49 -12.90 12.57 9.97
CA GLY A 49 -12.76 12.84 11.40
C GLY A 49 -12.16 11.69 12.23
N GLU A 50 -12.00 10.50 11.67
CA GLU A 50 -11.24 9.41 12.30
C GLU A 50 -9.74 9.70 12.24
N PRO A 51 -8.94 9.34 13.27
CA PRO A 51 -7.51 9.61 13.27
C PRO A 51 -6.76 8.80 12.20
N VAL A 52 -5.78 9.46 11.58
CA VAL A 52 -4.73 8.84 10.77
C VAL A 52 -3.41 9.06 11.47
N HIS A 53 -2.68 7.99 11.74
CA HIS A 53 -1.37 8.00 12.38
C HIS A 53 -0.28 7.84 11.33
N ILE A 54 0.75 8.66 11.40
CA ILE A 54 1.91 8.65 10.51
C ILE A 54 3.14 8.59 11.40
N ASP A 55 3.82 7.45 11.36
CA ASP A 55 4.96 7.13 12.20
C ASP A 55 6.19 6.86 11.32
N PHE A 56 7.35 7.36 11.72
CA PHE A 56 8.61 7.12 11.02
C PHE A 56 9.81 7.28 11.95
N ASP A 57 10.93 6.68 11.56
CA ASP A 57 12.19 6.82 12.26
C ASP A 57 13.19 7.65 11.43
N ASP A 58 13.90 8.57 12.08
CA ASP A 58 15.11 9.20 11.58
C ASP A 58 16.33 8.49 12.16
N MET A 59 17.15 7.90 11.30
CA MET A 59 18.29 7.06 11.69
C MET A 59 19.51 7.86 12.19
N THR A 60 19.33 9.12 12.61
CA THR A 60 20.44 9.96 13.14
C THR A 60 20.52 10.01 14.66
N HIS A 61 19.47 9.63 15.39
CA HIS A 61 19.33 9.76 16.85
C HIS A 61 19.46 11.20 17.39
N ASP A 62 19.39 12.18 16.52
CA ASP A 62 19.34 13.60 16.87
C ASP A 62 17.92 14.14 16.69
N TYR A 63 17.61 15.22 17.42
CA TYR A 63 16.38 15.96 17.14
C TYR A 63 16.53 16.73 15.84
N GLU A 64 15.63 16.47 14.90
CA GLU A 64 15.45 17.26 13.68
C GLU A 64 14.05 17.87 13.70
N ARG A 65 13.92 19.14 13.36
CA ARG A 65 12.60 19.75 13.22
C ARG A 65 12.03 19.39 11.86
N TYR A 66 10.87 18.74 11.89
CA TYR A 66 10.11 18.40 10.70
C TYR A 66 8.86 19.26 10.60
N SER A 67 8.61 19.80 9.39
CA SER A 67 7.36 20.43 9.01
C SER A 67 6.61 19.60 7.98
N TYR A 68 5.30 19.81 7.84
CA TYR A 68 4.53 19.07 6.85
C TYR A 68 3.54 19.96 6.10
N LYS A 69 3.23 19.57 4.85
CA LYS A 69 2.20 20.15 4.00
C LYS A 69 1.22 19.07 3.59
N ILE A 70 -0.06 19.44 3.49
CA ILE A 70 -1.12 18.52 3.07
C ILE A 70 -1.74 19.06 1.80
N GLU A 71 -1.92 18.18 0.83
CA GLU A 71 -2.55 18.43 -0.46
C GLU A 71 -3.73 17.48 -0.63
N HIS A 72 -4.87 18.02 -1.07
CA HIS A 72 -6.01 17.23 -1.51
C HIS A 72 -5.78 16.79 -2.96
N CYS A 73 -6.11 15.52 -3.29
CA CYS A 73 -5.91 14.94 -4.61
C CYS A 73 -7.22 14.39 -5.19
N GLU A 74 -7.30 14.41 -6.52
CA GLU A 74 -8.34 13.75 -7.32
C GLU A 74 -8.25 12.21 -7.19
N ALA A 75 -9.20 11.48 -7.74
CA ALA A 75 -9.23 10.01 -7.71
C ALA A 75 -7.97 9.36 -8.32
N ASP A 76 -7.30 10.02 -9.25
CA ASP A 76 -6.06 9.58 -9.90
C ASP A 76 -4.78 10.03 -9.18
N TRP A 77 -4.91 10.59 -7.97
CA TRP A 77 -3.83 11.12 -7.16
C TRP A 77 -3.14 12.38 -7.71
N SER A 78 -3.65 12.99 -8.77
CA SER A 78 -3.23 14.33 -9.17
C SER A 78 -3.74 15.37 -8.15
N GLU A 79 -2.98 16.45 -7.95
CA GLU A 79 -3.36 17.54 -7.05
C GLU A 79 -4.67 18.20 -7.49
N SER A 80 -5.57 18.46 -6.53
CA SER A 80 -6.85 19.16 -6.77
C SER A 80 -6.64 20.65 -6.89
N ARG A 81 -6.31 21.12 -8.09
CA ARG A 81 -5.89 22.50 -8.38
C ARG A 81 -7.03 23.54 -8.34
N GLU A 82 -8.28 23.09 -8.37
CA GLU A 82 -9.45 23.97 -8.41
C GLU A 82 -9.98 24.34 -7.02
N ILE A 83 -9.37 23.83 -5.95
CA ILE A 83 -9.71 24.12 -4.56
C ILE A 83 -8.54 24.78 -3.83
N PHE A 84 -8.85 25.56 -2.80
CA PHE A 84 -7.85 26.17 -1.92
C PHE A 84 -7.66 25.31 -0.66
N THR A 85 -6.53 25.44 0.00
CA THR A 85 -6.25 24.74 1.28
C THR A 85 -7.35 25.03 2.31
N SER A 86 -7.89 26.23 2.37
CA SER A 86 -9.00 26.60 3.26
C SER A 86 -10.31 25.86 2.99
N ASP A 87 -10.50 25.25 1.81
CA ASP A 87 -11.70 24.48 1.48
C ASP A 87 -11.72 23.13 2.17
N PHE A 88 -10.55 22.53 2.45
CA PHE A 88 -10.44 21.19 3.02
C PHE A 88 -9.68 21.11 4.36
N LEU A 89 -8.94 22.14 4.74
CA LEU A 89 -8.15 22.16 5.96
C LEU A 89 -8.59 23.30 6.87
N GLN A 90 -8.92 22.96 8.12
CA GLN A 90 -9.19 23.91 9.21
C GLN A 90 -8.10 23.78 10.27
N GLY A 91 -7.66 24.89 10.86
CA GLY A 91 -6.65 24.95 11.89
C GLY A 91 -5.71 26.14 11.74
N PHE A 92 -4.48 26.01 12.19
CA PHE A 92 -3.48 27.06 12.20
C PHE A 92 -2.99 27.36 10.78
N ASN A 93 -2.97 28.66 10.40
CA ASN A 93 -2.52 29.12 9.08
C ASN A 93 -0.98 29.32 9.01
N GLY A 94 -0.23 28.75 9.93
CA GLY A 94 1.22 28.81 9.96
C GLY A 94 1.87 27.54 9.42
N GLU A 95 3.13 27.35 9.80
CA GLU A 95 3.86 26.12 9.53
C GLU A 95 3.34 25.00 10.44
N LEU A 96 3.02 23.86 9.85
CA LEU A 96 2.59 22.66 10.56
C LEU A 96 3.83 21.83 10.90
N THR A 97 4.12 21.62 12.18
CA THR A 97 5.31 20.89 12.67
C THR A 97 4.95 19.55 13.27
N ILE A 98 5.93 18.62 13.28
CA ILE A 98 5.83 17.33 13.95
C ILE A 98 6.60 17.45 15.26
N ASP A 99 5.87 17.58 16.36
CA ASP A 99 6.45 17.91 17.67
C ASP A 99 6.56 16.68 18.60
N ASN A 100 5.91 15.57 18.24
CA ASN A 100 5.96 14.34 19.03
C ASN A 100 7.10 13.46 18.53
N TYR A 101 8.14 13.30 19.35
CA TYR A 101 9.29 12.47 19.05
C TYR A 101 9.86 11.81 20.31
N GLU A 102 10.50 10.66 20.14
CA GLU A 102 11.21 9.92 21.17
C GLU A 102 12.53 9.36 20.61
N GLN A 103 13.62 9.53 21.34
CA GLN A 103 14.89 8.90 20.97
C GLN A 103 14.87 7.42 21.33
N SER A 104 15.48 6.59 20.48
CA SER A 104 15.55 5.15 20.72
C SER A 104 16.25 4.83 22.04
N LEU A 105 15.74 3.82 22.74
CA LEU A 105 16.22 3.43 24.05
C LEU A 105 16.62 1.94 24.06
N ASN A 106 17.84 1.65 24.52
CA ASN A 106 18.39 0.29 24.61
C ASN A 106 18.48 -0.44 23.25
N THR A 107 18.74 0.29 22.17
CA THR A 107 18.89 -0.22 20.82
C THR A 107 20.35 -0.16 20.37
N ASN A 108 20.78 -1.08 19.50
CA ASN A 108 22.10 -1.05 18.85
C ASN A 108 22.12 -0.03 17.73
N HIS A 109 21.05 -0.02 16.90
CA HIS A 109 20.83 1.03 15.91
C HIS A 109 20.14 2.22 16.60
N LEU A 110 20.79 3.36 16.57
CA LEU A 110 20.28 4.59 17.17
C LEU A 110 19.40 5.34 16.16
N TYR A 111 18.20 5.75 16.59
CA TYR A 111 17.26 6.52 15.77
C TYR A 111 16.41 7.44 16.67
N THR A 112 15.75 8.41 16.04
CA THR A 112 14.70 9.20 16.66
C THR A 112 13.37 8.83 15.99
N HIS A 113 12.42 8.38 16.79
CA HIS A 113 11.05 8.08 16.36
C HIS A 113 10.21 9.34 16.35
N TYR A 114 9.45 9.57 15.28
CA TYR A 114 8.50 10.68 15.14
C TYR A 114 7.10 10.13 14.88
N SER A 115 6.10 10.75 15.49
CA SER A 115 4.69 10.42 15.24
C SER A 115 3.84 11.66 15.02
N LEU A 116 2.93 11.56 14.05
CA LEU A 116 1.96 12.57 13.70
C LEU A 116 0.57 11.95 13.65
N THR A 117 -0.38 12.54 14.34
CA THR A 117 -1.79 12.16 14.25
C THR A 117 -2.62 13.29 13.64
N ILE A 118 -3.47 12.96 12.68
CA ILE A 118 -4.43 13.87 12.05
C ILE A 118 -5.84 13.30 12.25
N PRO A 119 -6.82 14.08 12.80
CA PRO A 119 -6.72 15.49 13.17
C PRO A 119 -5.91 15.75 14.44
N ASN A 120 -5.33 16.95 14.55
CA ASN A 120 -4.69 17.47 15.75
C ASN A 120 -5.13 18.95 15.99
N GLU A 121 -4.54 19.61 16.98
CA GLU A 121 -4.91 21.01 17.36
C GLU A 121 -4.75 21.99 16.21
N HIS A 122 -3.82 21.75 15.29
CA HIS A 122 -3.43 22.64 14.21
C HIS A 122 -3.92 22.22 12.83
N CYS A 123 -4.41 21.00 12.70
CA CYS A 123 -4.78 20.40 11.42
C CYS A 123 -6.03 19.53 11.55
N ARG A 124 -7.13 19.96 10.93
CA ARG A 124 -8.36 19.19 10.80
C ARG A 124 -8.81 19.19 9.35
N LEU A 125 -8.90 18.01 8.75
CA LEU A 125 -9.41 17.83 7.40
C LEU A 125 -10.95 17.73 7.42
N THR A 126 -11.59 18.46 6.52
CA THR A 126 -13.07 18.63 6.49
C THR A 126 -13.71 18.13 5.22
N MET A 127 -12.90 17.64 4.27
CA MET A 127 -13.35 17.14 2.97
C MET A 127 -12.93 15.70 2.79
N SER A 128 -13.79 14.85 2.22
CA SER A 128 -13.41 13.48 1.84
C SER A 128 -12.65 13.48 0.51
N GLY A 129 -11.75 12.50 0.32
CA GLY A 129 -10.93 12.39 -0.87
C GLY A 129 -9.57 11.79 -0.57
N ASN A 130 -8.65 11.92 -1.50
CA ASN A 130 -7.26 11.48 -1.36
C ASN A 130 -6.40 12.61 -0.81
N TYR A 131 -5.42 12.26 0.01
CA TYR A 131 -4.51 13.21 0.61
C TYR A 131 -3.06 12.77 0.47
N LYS A 132 -2.20 13.70 0.07
CA LYS A 132 -0.75 13.61 0.16
C LYS A 132 -0.26 14.51 1.28
N LEU A 133 0.52 13.95 2.19
CA LEU A 133 1.21 14.67 3.23
C LEU A 133 2.70 14.57 2.96
N SER A 134 3.32 15.71 2.65
CA SER A 134 4.75 15.82 2.38
C SER A 134 5.45 16.40 3.59
N VAL A 135 6.48 15.72 4.09
CA VAL A 135 7.28 16.11 5.26
C VAL A 135 8.60 16.68 4.80
N PHE A 136 9.01 17.77 5.40
CA PHE A 136 10.23 18.54 5.08
C PHE A 136 11.10 18.65 6.34
N SER A 137 12.42 18.62 6.16
CA SER A 137 13.39 18.93 7.21
C SER A 137 13.73 20.41 7.19
N ASP A 138 13.90 21.05 8.36
CA ASP A 138 14.37 22.43 8.43
C ASP A 138 15.75 22.63 7.80
N ALA A 139 16.55 21.56 7.71
CA ALA A 139 17.87 21.62 7.05
C ALA A 139 17.75 21.75 5.52
N ASP A 140 16.67 21.25 4.91
CA ASP A 140 16.36 21.39 3.48
C ASP A 140 14.82 21.37 3.29
N ASP A 141 14.23 22.56 3.20
CA ASP A 141 12.79 22.76 2.97
C ASP A 141 12.39 22.74 1.48
N SER A 142 13.36 22.60 0.59
CA SER A 142 13.14 22.62 -0.86
C SER A 142 12.60 21.29 -1.40
N HIS A 143 12.91 20.17 -0.73
CA HIS A 143 12.49 18.83 -1.11
C HIS A 143 11.93 18.05 0.08
N PRO A 144 10.81 17.31 -0.08
CA PRO A 144 10.30 16.50 1.00
C PRO A 144 11.26 15.36 1.33
N VAL A 145 11.35 14.99 2.60
CA VAL A 145 12.08 13.79 3.05
C VAL A 145 11.27 12.54 2.77
N PHE A 146 9.95 12.62 2.85
CA PHE A 146 9.01 11.61 2.38
C PHE A 146 7.64 12.22 2.09
N THR A 147 6.81 11.46 1.36
CA THR A 147 5.38 11.75 1.15
C THR A 147 4.55 10.55 1.61
N ALA A 148 3.62 10.78 2.52
CA ALA A 148 2.61 9.82 2.96
C ALA A 148 1.29 10.04 2.21
N CYS A 149 0.59 8.95 1.89
CA CYS A 149 -0.70 8.96 1.20
C CYS A 149 -1.77 8.30 2.08
N PHE A 150 -2.93 8.91 2.20
CA PHE A 150 -4.09 8.33 2.87
C PHE A 150 -5.39 8.84 2.27
N MET A 151 -6.51 8.26 2.63
CA MET A 151 -7.82 8.60 2.11
C MET A 151 -8.80 8.86 3.25
N LEU A 152 -9.68 9.84 3.05
CA LEU A 152 -10.79 10.10 3.95
C LEU A 152 -12.11 9.86 3.22
N VAL A 153 -12.92 8.95 3.74
CA VAL A 153 -14.25 8.65 3.20
C VAL A 153 -15.34 9.33 4.00
N ASP A 154 -16.30 9.93 3.27
CA ASP A 154 -17.59 10.36 3.80
C ASP A 154 -18.66 9.37 3.25
N PRO A 155 -19.11 8.36 4.02
CA PRO A 155 -19.80 7.20 3.48
C PRO A 155 -21.27 7.49 3.16
N GLN A 156 -21.53 8.36 2.18
CA GLN A 156 -22.86 8.70 1.69
C GLN A 156 -23.40 7.69 0.67
N MET A 157 -22.51 6.92 0.01
CA MET A 157 -22.88 5.85 -0.91
C MET A 157 -22.58 4.49 -0.26
N LYS A 158 -23.54 3.56 -0.39
CA LYS A 158 -23.38 2.20 0.15
C LYS A 158 -22.75 1.29 -0.91
N VAL A 159 -21.71 0.58 -0.52
CA VAL A 159 -21.02 -0.42 -1.36
C VAL A 159 -21.31 -1.82 -0.79
N SER A 160 -21.80 -2.72 -1.63
CA SER A 160 -22.00 -4.14 -1.33
C SER A 160 -21.09 -4.96 -2.22
N MET A 161 -20.39 -5.95 -1.66
CA MET A 161 -19.40 -6.75 -2.39
C MET A 161 -19.54 -8.23 -2.07
N SER A 162 -19.19 -9.05 -3.04
CA SER A 162 -18.94 -10.48 -2.86
C SER A 162 -17.81 -10.93 -3.77
N VAL A 163 -17.15 -12.03 -3.44
CA VAL A 163 -16.07 -12.62 -4.23
C VAL A 163 -16.28 -14.13 -4.34
N THR A 164 -15.98 -14.67 -5.50
CA THR A 164 -16.14 -16.11 -5.78
C THR A 164 -14.94 -16.65 -6.58
N GLY A 165 -14.57 -17.92 -6.35
CA GLY A 165 -13.64 -18.67 -7.19
C GLY A 165 -14.30 -19.31 -8.41
N ASN A 166 -15.63 -19.29 -8.50
CA ASN A 166 -16.35 -19.69 -9.71
C ASN A 166 -16.44 -18.49 -10.65
N THR A 167 -15.41 -18.32 -11.47
CA THR A 167 -15.23 -17.14 -12.32
C THR A 167 -15.76 -17.37 -13.75
N ASP A 168 -15.92 -16.30 -14.52
CA ASP A 168 -16.33 -16.38 -15.95
C ASP A 168 -15.22 -16.89 -16.89
N ILE A 169 -14.03 -17.23 -16.37
CA ILE A 169 -12.89 -17.77 -17.14
C ILE A 169 -12.43 -19.14 -16.66
N ASP A 170 -12.55 -19.43 -15.37
CA ASP A 170 -12.26 -20.75 -14.79
C ASP A 170 -13.18 -21.04 -13.58
N ILE A 171 -13.25 -22.30 -13.18
CA ILE A 171 -14.11 -22.74 -12.06
C ILE A 171 -13.22 -23.31 -10.97
N TYR A 172 -13.12 -22.59 -9.85
CA TYR A 172 -12.36 -23.02 -8.65
C TYR A 172 -10.90 -23.40 -8.96
N HIS A 173 -10.23 -22.61 -9.79
CA HIS A 173 -8.85 -22.89 -10.19
C HIS A 173 -7.87 -21.83 -9.69
N SER A 174 -7.62 -20.78 -10.46
CA SER A 174 -6.53 -19.84 -10.17
C SER A 174 -6.97 -18.39 -10.03
N HIS A 175 -8.26 -18.10 -10.27
CA HIS A 175 -8.76 -16.73 -10.28
C HIS A 175 -9.88 -16.53 -9.26
N GLN A 176 -10.12 -15.28 -8.95
CA GLN A 176 -11.20 -14.79 -8.11
C GLN A 176 -11.93 -13.68 -8.83
N GLN A 177 -13.27 -13.68 -8.79
CA GLN A 177 -14.10 -12.68 -9.43
C GLN A 177 -14.89 -11.91 -8.38
N VAL A 178 -14.80 -10.58 -8.47
CA VAL A 178 -15.54 -9.66 -7.60
C VAL A 178 -16.85 -9.29 -8.26
N ALA A 179 -17.95 -9.43 -7.51
CA ALA A 179 -19.24 -8.83 -7.81
C ALA A 179 -19.49 -7.72 -6.80
N MET A 180 -20.04 -6.60 -7.27
CA MET A 180 -20.31 -5.44 -6.41
C MET A 180 -21.56 -4.68 -6.85
N ALA A 181 -22.11 -3.91 -5.92
CA ALA A 181 -23.18 -2.96 -6.18
C ALA A 181 -22.94 -1.68 -5.38
N ILE A 182 -23.24 -0.55 -6.01
CA ILE A 182 -23.19 0.78 -5.42
C ILE A 182 -24.62 1.32 -5.38
N ASP A 183 -25.08 1.67 -4.18
CA ASP A 183 -26.32 2.39 -3.94
C ASP A 183 -25.96 3.86 -3.68
N TYR A 184 -26.58 4.77 -4.42
CA TYR A 184 -26.27 6.20 -4.35
C TYR A 184 -26.75 6.87 -3.06
N GLY A 185 -27.65 6.21 -2.30
CA GLY A 185 -28.29 6.80 -1.13
C GLY A 185 -29.04 8.07 -1.49
N GLU A 186 -28.73 9.17 -0.81
CA GLU A 186 -29.33 10.49 -1.07
C GLU A 186 -28.53 11.31 -2.09
N VAL A 187 -27.40 10.81 -2.58
CA VAL A 187 -26.55 11.52 -3.54
C VAL A 187 -27.22 11.54 -4.91
N ARG A 188 -27.39 12.73 -5.46
CA ARG A 188 -28.05 12.91 -6.77
C ARG A 188 -27.05 12.63 -7.90
N VAL A 189 -27.10 11.44 -8.46
CA VAL A 189 -26.33 11.04 -9.62
C VAL A 189 -27.20 11.10 -10.88
N THR A 190 -26.86 11.99 -11.82
CA THR A 190 -27.61 12.20 -13.08
C THR A 190 -26.90 11.61 -14.29
N ASP A 191 -25.59 11.53 -14.25
CA ASP A 191 -24.73 10.91 -15.28
C ASP A 191 -23.62 10.11 -14.59
N PRO A 192 -23.86 8.83 -14.26
CA PRO A 192 -22.90 8.00 -13.54
C PRO A 192 -21.55 7.89 -14.26
N ALA A 193 -21.54 7.90 -15.60
CA ALA A 193 -20.31 7.74 -16.37
C ALA A 193 -19.35 8.92 -16.25
N ARG A 194 -19.87 10.12 -15.92
CA ARG A 194 -19.07 11.33 -15.76
C ARG A 194 -18.86 11.69 -14.29
N GLN A 195 -19.84 11.38 -13.44
CA GLN A 195 -19.85 11.81 -12.04
C GLN A 195 -19.22 10.81 -11.09
N LEU A 196 -19.13 9.52 -11.50
CA LEU A 196 -18.57 8.47 -10.65
C LEU A 196 -17.27 7.92 -11.22
N LYS A 197 -16.29 7.74 -10.34
CA LYS A 197 -15.07 7.01 -10.62
C LYS A 197 -14.95 5.88 -9.60
N THR A 198 -14.89 4.66 -10.09
CA THR A 198 -14.81 3.45 -9.24
C THR A 198 -13.45 2.81 -9.41
N ILE A 199 -12.81 2.46 -8.30
CA ILE A 199 -11.51 1.78 -8.30
C ILE A 199 -11.65 0.53 -7.45
N VAL A 200 -11.26 -0.63 -7.99
CA VAL A 200 -11.27 -1.91 -7.31
C VAL A 200 -9.84 -2.40 -7.11
N LEU A 201 -9.50 -2.73 -5.88
CA LEU A 201 -8.16 -3.13 -5.46
C LEU A 201 -8.18 -4.55 -4.88
N GLN A 202 -7.08 -5.26 -5.02
CA GLN A 202 -6.80 -6.53 -4.34
C GLN A 202 -5.67 -6.31 -3.34
N ASN A 203 -5.92 -6.53 -2.05
CA ASN A 203 -4.95 -6.35 -0.95
C ASN A 203 -4.37 -4.93 -0.87
N GLY A 204 -5.17 -3.90 -1.19
CA GLY A 204 -4.73 -2.51 -1.19
C GLY A 204 -3.73 -2.13 -2.28
N ARG A 205 -3.47 -3.02 -3.24
CA ARG A 205 -2.46 -2.85 -4.29
C ARG A 205 -2.98 -1.98 -5.42
N TRP A 206 -2.14 -1.04 -5.85
CA TRP A 206 -2.43 -0.16 -6.98
C TRP A 206 -1.86 -0.65 -8.31
N ASP A 207 -0.88 -1.56 -8.29
CA ASP A 207 -0.25 -2.12 -9.47
C ASP A 207 -1.22 -2.99 -10.31
N ASN A 208 -2.23 -3.61 -9.68
CA ASN A 208 -3.27 -4.39 -10.34
C ASN A 208 -4.67 -3.79 -10.19
N ALA A 209 -4.76 -2.50 -9.83
CA ALA A 209 -6.03 -1.81 -9.65
C ALA A 209 -6.86 -1.80 -10.94
N VAL A 210 -8.16 -2.07 -10.81
CA VAL A 210 -9.11 -1.93 -11.90
C VAL A 210 -9.84 -0.61 -11.76
N THR A 211 -9.59 0.31 -12.68
CA THR A 211 -10.20 1.65 -12.68
C THR A 211 -11.38 1.70 -13.64
N ALA A 212 -12.47 2.32 -13.18
CA ALA A 212 -13.70 2.54 -13.96
C ALA A 212 -14.22 1.28 -14.68
N PRO A 213 -14.38 0.12 -14.00
CA PRO A 213 -14.94 -1.07 -14.64
C PRO A 213 -16.34 -0.76 -15.16
N ARG A 214 -16.66 -1.27 -16.34
CA ARG A 214 -17.96 -1.03 -16.95
C ARG A 214 -19.08 -1.73 -16.19
N ALA A 215 -20.02 -0.94 -15.63
CA ALA A 215 -21.19 -1.48 -14.95
C ALA A 215 -22.10 -2.24 -15.94
N GLU A 216 -22.62 -3.38 -15.51
CA GLU A 216 -23.57 -4.18 -16.28
C GLU A 216 -24.98 -3.61 -16.16
N TYR A 217 -25.32 -3.13 -14.98
CA TYR A 217 -26.64 -2.55 -14.71
C TYR A 217 -26.47 -1.14 -14.17
N VAL A 218 -27.21 -0.23 -14.78
CA VAL A 218 -27.27 1.19 -14.41
C VAL A 218 -28.73 1.54 -14.22
N ASN A 219 -29.08 2.02 -13.05
CA ASN A 219 -30.43 2.51 -12.76
C ASN A 219 -30.38 3.86 -12.01
N THR A 220 -31.52 4.39 -11.63
CA THR A 220 -31.62 5.69 -10.95
C THR A 220 -31.11 5.66 -9.50
N GLU A 221 -30.97 4.49 -8.92
CA GLU A 221 -30.58 4.30 -7.51
C GLU A 221 -29.15 3.79 -7.36
N GLY A 222 -28.53 3.23 -8.43
CA GLY A 222 -27.20 2.67 -8.30
C GLY A 222 -26.63 1.99 -9.54
N LEU A 223 -25.49 1.35 -9.33
CA LEU A 223 -24.73 0.57 -10.31
C LEU A 223 -24.52 -0.85 -9.78
N SER A 224 -24.43 -1.84 -10.67
CA SER A 224 -23.97 -3.17 -10.27
C SER A 224 -23.16 -3.92 -11.31
N TRP A 225 -22.28 -4.80 -10.83
CA TRP A 225 -21.37 -5.66 -11.56
C TRP A 225 -21.50 -7.08 -11.01
N LYS A 226 -21.98 -8.02 -11.84
CA LYS A 226 -22.15 -9.42 -11.45
C LYS A 226 -21.23 -10.36 -12.21
N HIS A 227 -21.07 -10.14 -13.53
CA HIS A 227 -20.27 -10.95 -14.44
C HIS A 227 -19.24 -10.10 -15.19
N CYS A 228 -18.71 -9.07 -14.51
CA CYS A 228 -17.73 -8.17 -15.10
C CYS A 228 -16.36 -8.87 -15.19
N ARG A 229 -15.93 -9.25 -16.39
CA ARG A 229 -14.63 -9.89 -16.62
C ARG A 229 -13.44 -9.01 -16.26
N GLN A 230 -13.61 -7.67 -16.23
CA GLN A 230 -12.55 -6.76 -15.76
C GLN A 230 -12.27 -6.92 -14.27
N LEU A 231 -13.22 -7.50 -13.50
CA LEU A 231 -13.10 -7.72 -12.06
C LEU A 231 -12.68 -9.17 -11.72
N ILE A 232 -12.00 -9.82 -12.65
CA ILE A 232 -11.34 -11.11 -12.42
C ILE A 232 -9.86 -10.85 -12.13
N PHE A 233 -9.39 -11.34 -11.00
CA PHE A 233 -8.03 -11.19 -10.51
C PHE A 233 -7.37 -12.57 -10.38
N ASP A 234 -6.05 -12.61 -10.54
CA ASP A 234 -5.27 -13.78 -10.14
C ASP A 234 -5.42 -13.98 -8.63
N GLY A 235 -5.71 -15.21 -8.21
CA GLY A 235 -5.78 -15.55 -6.78
C GLY A 235 -4.44 -15.36 -6.09
N GLY A 236 -3.34 -15.63 -6.78
CA GLY A 236 -2.01 -15.64 -6.17
C GLY A 236 -1.92 -16.68 -5.05
N ASN A 237 -1.07 -16.43 -4.08
CA ASN A 237 -0.92 -17.28 -2.90
C ASN A 237 -0.88 -16.42 -1.63
N GLU A 238 -1.02 -17.06 -0.46
CA GLU A 238 -0.85 -16.40 0.83
C GLU A 238 0.53 -15.74 0.90
N CYS A 239 0.60 -14.55 1.51
CA CYS A 239 1.88 -13.89 1.74
C CYS A 239 2.75 -14.73 2.68
N HIS A 240 4.05 -14.70 2.49
CA HIS A 240 5.01 -15.15 3.48
C HIS A 240 4.99 -14.24 4.70
N LYS A 241 5.51 -14.72 5.83
CA LYS A 241 5.56 -13.94 7.07
C LYS A 241 6.68 -14.40 7.99
N PHE A 242 7.17 -13.48 8.78
CA PHE A 242 8.04 -13.77 9.91
C PHE A 242 7.81 -12.76 11.03
N GLU A 243 8.28 -13.11 12.23
CA GLU A 243 8.39 -12.19 13.36
C GLU A 243 9.83 -12.11 13.83
N MET A 244 10.32 -10.91 14.08
CA MET A 244 11.60 -10.65 14.71
C MET A 244 11.33 -9.83 15.98
N LEU A 245 11.03 -10.53 17.09
CA LEU A 245 10.64 -9.90 18.35
C LEU A 245 11.79 -9.75 19.33
N ASP A 246 12.83 -10.56 19.17
CA ASP A 246 14.01 -10.58 20.00
C ASP A 246 15.23 -10.79 19.11
N LEU A 247 16.36 -10.15 19.41
CA LEU A 247 17.61 -10.31 18.66
C LEU A 247 18.54 -11.38 19.26
N SER A 248 18.13 -12.00 20.37
CA SER A 248 18.86 -13.11 21.01
C SER A 248 18.23 -14.48 20.79
N HIS A 249 16.95 -14.53 20.36
CA HIS A 249 16.20 -15.75 20.16
C HIS A 249 15.40 -15.68 18.86
N THR A 250 15.35 -16.80 18.14
CA THR A 250 14.49 -16.92 16.94
C THR A 250 13.02 -16.94 17.34
N THR A 251 12.20 -16.26 16.56
CA THR A 251 10.74 -16.25 16.66
C THR A 251 10.14 -16.80 15.37
N MET A 252 8.84 -16.68 15.17
CA MET A 252 8.13 -17.27 14.03
C MET A 252 8.80 -16.94 12.69
N GLY A 253 9.08 -17.97 11.88
CA GLY A 253 9.61 -17.81 10.52
C GLY A 253 11.11 -17.47 10.44
N LEU A 254 11.82 -17.34 11.58
CA LEU A 254 13.27 -17.17 11.59
C LEU A 254 13.99 -18.50 11.78
N ASP A 255 15.00 -18.75 10.95
CA ASP A 255 15.91 -19.87 11.07
C ASP A 255 16.98 -19.62 12.13
N SER A 256 17.64 -18.48 12.07
CA SER A 256 18.75 -18.13 12.96
C SER A 256 18.91 -16.63 13.14
N ILE A 257 19.54 -16.23 14.24
CA ILE A 257 19.99 -14.86 14.50
C ILE A 257 21.47 -14.93 14.86
N PHE A 258 22.25 -14.02 14.29
CA PHE A 258 23.69 -13.95 14.47
C PHE A 258 24.13 -12.51 14.73
N TRP A 259 25.03 -12.31 15.66
CA TRP A 259 25.71 -11.05 15.93
C TRP A 259 27.14 -11.10 15.35
N ASP A 260 27.46 -10.22 14.42
CA ASP A 260 28.77 -10.21 13.74
C ASP A 260 29.87 -9.44 14.50
N GLY A 261 29.53 -8.83 15.63
CA GLY A 261 30.41 -7.98 16.44
C GLY A 261 30.03 -6.49 16.32
N SER A 262 29.21 -6.11 15.37
CA SER A 262 28.70 -4.74 15.14
C SER A 262 27.19 -4.68 14.95
N GLU A 263 26.60 -5.66 14.23
CA GLU A 263 25.22 -5.67 13.84
C GLU A 263 24.55 -7.04 14.03
N ALA A 264 23.24 -7.03 14.23
CA ALA A 264 22.45 -8.24 14.29
C ALA A 264 21.98 -8.64 12.87
N HIS A 265 22.08 -9.93 12.58
CA HIS A 265 21.64 -10.55 11.35
C HIS A 265 20.59 -11.61 11.64
N ALA A 266 19.38 -11.44 11.13
CA ALA A 266 18.29 -12.40 11.25
C ALA A 266 18.07 -13.10 9.89
N TYR A 267 18.04 -14.41 9.89
CA TYR A 267 17.84 -15.22 8.69
C TYR A 267 16.43 -15.77 8.70
N VAL A 268 15.63 -15.37 7.71
CA VAL A 268 14.30 -15.95 7.50
C VAL A 268 14.45 -17.39 7.00
N MET A 269 13.57 -18.28 7.41
CA MET A 269 13.51 -19.63 6.85
C MET A 269 13.39 -19.57 5.34
N ALA A 270 14.11 -20.47 4.63
CA ALA A 270 14.11 -20.48 3.16
C ALA A 270 12.69 -20.67 2.61
N ASP A 271 12.28 -19.77 1.72
CA ASP A 271 11.01 -19.86 1.02
C ASP A 271 11.11 -20.87 -0.13
N LEU A 272 10.36 -21.95 0.00
CA LEU A 272 10.33 -23.07 -0.93
C LEU A 272 9.21 -22.91 -1.97
N PRO A 273 9.30 -23.59 -3.14
CA PRO A 273 8.21 -23.64 -4.10
C PRO A 273 6.90 -24.14 -3.48
N ARG A 274 5.79 -23.44 -3.77
CA ARG A 274 4.45 -23.72 -3.26
C ARG A 274 3.50 -24.17 -4.38
N PRO A 275 3.63 -25.42 -4.90
CA PRO A 275 2.82 -25.88 -6.04
C PRO A 275 1.36 -26.17 -5.69
N ASN A 276 1.04 -26.26 -4.39
CA ASN A 276 -0.31 -26.51 -3.88
C ASN A 276 -0.69 -25.44 -2.88
N TYR A 277 -1.99 -25.15 -2.78
CA TYR A 277 -2.49 -24.26 -1.76
C TYR A 277 -2.38 -24.90 -0.37
N VAL A 278 -1.80 -24.14 0.54
CA VAL A 278 -1.80 -24.43 1.97
C VAL A 278 -2.25 -23.17 2.68
N TYR A 279 -3.33 -23.29 3.43
CA TYR A 279 -3.80 -22.17 4.24
C TYR A 279 -2.73 -21.75 5.26
N ASP A 280 -2.38 -20.49 5.22
CA ASP A 280 -1.51 -19.86 6.20
C ASP A 280 -1.93 -18.40 6.39
N GLU A 281 -2.53 -18.07 7.52
CA GLU A 281 -3.04 -16.73 7.78
C GLU A 281 -1.90 -15.70 7.76
N SER A 282 -2.02 -14.72 6.88
CA SER A 282 -1.05 -13.63 6.72
C SER A 282 -1.74 -12.27 6.84
N ALA A 283 -0.96 -11.20 6.94
CA ALA A 283 -1.48 -9.82 6.96
C ALA A 283 -1.49 -9.18 5.57
N ASN A 284 -1.53 -9.97 4.49
CA ASN A 284 -1.59 -9.49 3.10
C ASN A 284 -0.52 -8.43 2.74
N GLY A 285 0.70 -8.58 3.28
CA GLY A 285 1.82 -7.66 3.04
C GLY A 285 1.99 -6.56 4.08
N ALA A 286 1.10 -6.44 5.06
CA ALA A 286 1.25 -5.46 6.14
C ALA A 286 2.34 -5.85 7.15
N PHE A 287 2.78 -4.87 7.94
CA PHE A 287 3.77 -5.07 9.01
C PHE A 287 3.35 -4.35 10.29
N TYR A 288 3.89 -4.79 11.41
CA TYR A 288 3.59 -4.23 12.72
C TYR A 288 4.85 -4.20 13.59
N ILE A 289 5.25 -3.01 14.04
CA ILE A 289 6.43 -2.81 14.89
C ILE A 289 6.12 -3.24 16.31
N ARG A 290 6.89 -4.20 16.82
CA ARG A 290 6.83 -4.66 18.19
C ARG A 290 8.07 -5.47 18.57
N ASN A 291 8.38 -5.52 19.85
CA ASN A 291 9.38 -6.41 20.43
C ASN A 291 8.76 -7.36 21.46
N SER A 292 9.58 -8.25 22.04
CA SER A 292 9.13 -9.25 23.01
C SER A 292 8.60 -8.63 24.31
N ASP A 293 9.12 -7.48 24.73
CA ASP A 293 8.70 -6.80 25.96
C ASP A 293 7.34 -6.13 25.79
N ASN A 294 6.98 -5.80 24.53
CA ASN A 294 5.74 -5.15 24.13
C ASN A 294 5.42 -3.86 24.91
N ILE A 295 6.48 -3.11 25.25
CA ILE A 295 6.42 -1.83 25.96
C ILE A 295 7.14 -0.79 25.09
N ASP A 296 6.47 0.34 24.83
CA ASP A 296 7.03 1.46 24.08
C ASP A 296 7.71 1.02 22.75
N ASN A 297 7.05 0.11 22.05
CA ASN A 297 7.56 -0.59 20.87
C ASN A 297 8.17 0.33 19.81
N THR A 298 7.63 1.55 19.68
CA THR A 298 8.03 2.50 18.65
C THR A 298 9.46 3.01 18.80
N PHE A 299 9.99 3.11 20.05
CA PHE A 299 11.35 3.59 20.31
C PHE A 299 12.23 2.62 21.10
N THR A 300 11.72 1.43 21.49
CA THR A 300 12.52 0.38 22.13
C THR A 300 12.80 -0.81 21.22
N SER A 301 12.20 -0.87 20.03
CA SER A 301 12.46 -1.92 19.03
C SER A 301 13.73 -1.61 18.24
N ASP A 302 14.65 -2.56 18.18
CA ASP A 302 15.92 -2.42 17.48
C ASP A 302 15.84 -2.82 16.01
N TYR A 303 16.85 -2.49 15.23
CA TYR A 303 17.01 -2.88 13.84
C TYR A 303 17.98 -4.03 13.68
N ALA A 304 17.73 -4.88 12.68
CA ALA A 304 18.66 -5.92 12.25
C ALA A 304 18.64 -6.09 10.74
N TRP A 305 19.73 -6.59 10.17
CA TRP A 305 19.76 -7.05 8.79
C TRP A 305 18.98 -8.35 8.66
N VAL A 306 17.87 -8.30 7.96
CA VAL A 306 17.02 -9.47 7.70
C VAL A 306 17.37 -10.06 6.35
N HIS A 307 17.81 -11.32 6.35
CA HIS A 307 18.23 -12.07 5.17
C HIS A 307 17.11 -12.97 4.67
N PHE A 308 16.82 -12.88 3.39
CA PHE A 308 15.79 -13.63 2.69
C PHE A 308 16.42 -14.57 1.68
N LEU A 309 15.87 -15.80 1.57
CA LEU A 309 16.29 -16.83 0.63
C LEU A 309 15.06 -17.41 -0.07
N LEU A 310 14.93 -17.19 -1.37
CA LEU A 310 13.86 -17.76 -2.20
C LEU A 310 14.41 -18.84 -3.11
N GLN A 311 14.01 -20.10 -2.92
CA GLN A 311 14.31 -21.20 -3.83
C GLN A 311 13.42 -21.16 -5.06
N ALA A 312 13.90 -20.54 -6.11
CA ALA A 312 13.19 -20.44 -7.39
C ALA A 312 14.18 -20.48 -8.55
N PRO A 313 13.78 -21.00 -9.72
CA PRO A 313 14.58 -20.86 -10.94
C PRO A 313 14.70 -19.39 -11.33
N ARG A 314 15.78 -19.07 -12.07
CA ARG A 314 16.01 -17.73 -12.55
C ARG A 314 14.80 -17.23 -13.35
N GLN A 315 14.28 -16.07 -12.99
CA GLN A 315 13.15 -15.40 -13.65
C GLN A 315 13.65 -14.53 -14.83
N GLN A 316 12.76 -14.17 -15.75
CA GLN A 316 13.10 -13.30 -16.88
C GLN A 316 13.25 -11.82 -16.50
N GLY A 317 12.58 -11.39 -15.43
CA GLY A 317 12.64 -10.06 -14.86
C GLY A 317 13.43 -10.01 -13.54
N ASP A 318 13.53 -8.84 -12.98
CA ASP A 318 14.13 -8.63 -11.66
C ASP A 318 13.15 -9.05 -10.56
N VAL A 319 13.64 -9.79 -9.57
CA VAL A 319 12.84 -10.24 -8.42
C VAL A 319 13.00 -9.25 -7.27
N TYR A 320 11.87 -8.87 -6.68
CA TYR A 320 11.82 -7.95 -5.54
C TYR A 320 11.02 -8.52 -4.38
N LEU A 321 11.46 -8.19 -3.18
CA LEU A 321 10.63 -8.23 -1.99
C LEU A 321 9.56 -7.15 -2.07
N ASN A 322 8.33 -7.47 -1.71
CA ASN A 322 7.21 -6.55 -1.74
C ASN A 322 6.29 -6.75 -0.54
N GLY A 323 5.93 -5.64 0.08
CA GLY A 323 5.01 -5.53 1.19
C GLY A 323 4.78 -4.04 1.51
N ALA A 324 3.92 -3.72 2.45
CA ALA A 324 3.66 -2.33 2.85
C ALA A 324 4.95 -1.63 3.35
N TRP A 325 5.86 -2.37 3.97
CA TRP A 325 7.14 -1.88 4.46
C TRP A 325 8.16 -1.54 3.35
N THR A 326 7.95 -2.00 2.12
CA THR A 326 8.72 -1.56 0.94
C THR A 326 8.06 -0.37 0.23
N GLN A 327 6.92 0.12 0.73
CA GLN A 327 6.12 1.19 0.13
C GLN A 327 5.73 0.90 -1.33
N ASP A 328 5.57 -0.38 -1.71
CA ASP A 328 5.37 -0.84 -3.10
C ASP A 328 6.40 -0.28 -4.10
N SER A 329 7.59 0.07 -3.60
CA SER A 329 8.67 0.60 -4.43
C SER A 329 9.68 -0.50 -4.77
N PHE A 330 10.09 -0.54 -6.05
CA PHE A 330 11.05 -1.52 -6.57
C PHE A 330 12.45 -0.90 -6.60
N LEU A 331 12.93 -0.51 -5.42
CA LEU A 331 14.23 0.12 -5.24
C LEU A 331 15.33 -0.94 -5.04
N PRO A 332 16.60 -0.60 -5.31
CA PRO A 332 17.73 -1.53 -5.16
C PRO A 332 17.81 -2.27 -3.81
N PRO A 333 17.49 -1.66 -2.65
CA PRO A 333 17.53 -2.37 -1.37
C PRO A 333 16.56 -3.56 -1.25
N TYR A 334 15.49 -3.59 -2.05
CA TYR A 334 14.49 -4.66 -2.03
C TYR A 334 14.66 -5.67 -3.15
N ARG A 335 15.66 -5.46 -4.03
CA ARG A 335 15.98 -6.36 -5.13
C ARG A 335 16.68 -7.60 -4.62
N MET A 336 16.24 -8.76 -5.11
CA MET A 336 16.86 -10.04 -4.83
C MET A 336 17.91 -10.38 -5.89
N GLU A 337 19.09 -10.82 -5.46
CA GLU A 337 20.17 -11.23 -6.34
C GLU A 337 20.12 -12.76 -6.55
N TYR A 338 20.26 -13.20 -7.80
CA TYR A 338 20.25 -14.63 -8.12
C TYR A 338 21.62 -15.26 -7.91
N ASN A 339 21.71 -16.23 -7.02
CA ASN A 339 22.90 -17.03 -6.77
C ASN A 339 22.86 -18.29 -7.65
N GLU A 340 23.73 -18.36 -8.67
CA GLU A 340 23.80 -19.47 -9.63
C GLU A 340 24.21 -20.79 -8.96
N ALA A 341 25.03 -20.74 -7.91
CA ALA A 341 25.50 -21.94 -7.20
C ALA A 341 24.41 -22.54 -6.31
N ALA A 342 23.67 -21.68 -5.61
CA ALA A 342 22.56 -22.06 -4.75
C ALA A 342 21.26 -22.31 -5.54
N LYS A 343 21.13 -21.81 -6.78
CA LYS A 343 19.90 -21.77 -7.58
C LYS A 343 18.75 -21.11 -6.82
N ALA A 344 19.04 -20.02 -6.15
CA ALA A 344 18.13 -19.29 -5.28
C ALA A 344 18.34 -17.80 -5.41
N TYR A 345 17.35 -17.00 -5.03
CA TYR A 345 17.46 -15.57 -4.88
C TYR A 345 17.78 -15.24 -3.43
N GLU A 346 18.71 -14.32 -3.22
CA GLU A 346 19.16 -13.86 -1.92
C GLU A 346 19.01 -12.34 -1.82
N GLY A 347 18.66 -11.83 -0.63
CA GLY A 347 18.55 -10.40 -0.37
C GLY A 347 18.65 -10.12 1.12
N ALA A 348 19.06 -8.91 1.47
CA ALA A 348 19.11 -8.47 2.87
C ALA A 348 18.56 -7.04 2.97
N VAL A 349 17.74 -6.80 4.00
CA VAL A 349 17.11 -5.50 4.26
C VAL A 349 17.24 -5.17 5.74
N LEU A 350 17.59 -3.93 6.07
CA LEU A 350 17.61 -3.45 7.45
C LEU A 350 16.16 -3.19 7.89
N LEU A 351 15.65 -3.99 8.84
CA LEU A 351 14.27 -3.91 9.33
C LEU A 351 14.25 -3.78 10.86
N LYS A 352 13.27 -3.04 11.34
CA LYS A 352 12.97 -2.89 12.78
C LYS A 352 12.31 -4.16 13.31
N GLN A 353 12.48 -4.48 14.60
CA GLN A 353 11.78 -5.58 15.24
C GLN A 353 10.26 -5.47 15.04
N GLY A 354 9.63 -6.59 14.68
CA GLY A 354 8.20 -6.61 14.38
C GLY A 354 7.73 -7.87 13.68
N TYR A 355 6.46 -7.85 13.31
CA TYR A 355 5.82 -8.78 12.41
C TYR A 355 5.86 -8.23 11.00
N TYR A 356 6.20 -9.06 10.02
CA TYR A 356 6.29 -8.71 8.61
C TYR A 356 5.60 -9.73 7.74
N SER A 357 4.67 -9.26 6.91
CA SER A 357 4.10 -10.04 5.81
C SER A 357 4.68 -9.55 4.49
N TYR A 358 5.01 -10.47 3.57
CA TYR A 358 5.67 -10.14 2.31
C TYR A 358 5.39 -11.17 1.22
N ARG A 359 5.72 -10.80 0.01
CA ARG A 359 5.70 -11.66 -1.18
C ARG A 359 6.88 -11.32 -2.09
N TYR A 360 7.10 -12.20 -3.05
CA TYR A 360 8.06 -11.97 -4.13
C TYR A 360 7.34 -11.59 -5.41
N VAL A 361 7.84 -10.57 -6.09
CA VAL A 361 7.30 -10.14 -7.38
C VAL A 361 8.41 -10.07 -8.42
N VAL A 362 8.05 -10.34 -9.68
CA VAL A 362 8.92 -10.20 -10.84
C VAL A 362 8.53 -8.92 -11.56
N VAL A 363 9.46 -7.99 -11.68
CA VAL A 363 9.29 -6.76 -12.46
C VAL A 363 9.99 -6.94 -13.81
N ASN A 364 9.21 -6.98 -14.88
CA ASN A 364 9.73 -7.13 -16.23
C ASN A 364 10.23 -5.79 -16.79
N ALA A 365 11.03 -5.85 -17.86
CA ALA A 365 11.57 -4.66 -18.53
C ALA A 365 10.50 -3.69 -19.09
N ASP A 366 9.29 -4.18 -19.36
CA ASP A 366 8.13 -3.39 -19.79
C ASP A 366 7.35 -2.76 -18.61
N GLY A 367 7.82 -2.96 -17.37
CA GLY A 367 7.17 -2.49 -16.14
C GLY A 367 6.03 -3.36 -15.65
N THR A 368 5.71 -4.48 -16.32
CA THR A 368 4.68 -5.40 -15.82
C THR A 368 5.17 -6.16 -14.59
N ILE A 369 4.28 -6.31 -13.60
CA ILE A 369 4.55 -7.00 -12.34
C ILE A 369 3.82 -8.35 -12.36
N LYS A 370 4.55 -9.42 -12.03
CA LYS A 370 4.02 -10.79 -11.98
C LYS A 370 4.45 -11.49 -10.70
N HIS A 371 3.72 -12.54 -10.34
CA HIS A 371 4.17 -13.46 -9.30
C HIS A 371 5.37 -14.28 -9.77
N VAL A 372 6.23 -14.66 -8.84
CA VAL A 372 7.29 -15.64 -9.10
C VAL A 372 6.65 -16.97 -9.48
N THR A 373 7.21 -17.67 -10.47
CA THR A 373 6.60 -18.89 -11.04
C THR A 373 6.42 -20.04 -10.04
N THR A 374 7.15 -20.04 -8.93
CA THR A 374 7.09 -21.07 -7.88
C THR A 374 6.01 -20.82 -6.83
N GLU A 375 5.35 -19.66 -6.85
CA GLU A 375 4.36 -19.28 -5.83
C GLU A 375 2.97 -19.90 -6.07
N GLY A 376 2.66 -20.28 -7.30
CA GLY A 376 1.33 -20.74 -7.67
C GLY A 376 0.28 -19.62 -7.67
N SER A 377 -0.96 -19.98 -8.05
CA SER A 377 -2.12 -19.09 -8.00
C SER A 377 -3.35 -19.93 -7.70
N PHE A 378 -4.08 -19.58 -6.65
CA PHE A 378 -5.15 -20.41 -6.10
C PHE A 378 -6.39 -19.57 -5.78
N TYR A 379 -7.58 -20.06 -6.16
CA TYR A 379 -8.82 -19.37 -5.83
C TYR A 379 -9.11 -19.30 -4.32
N GLN A 380 -8.50 -20.18 -3.53
CA GLN A 380 -8.67 -20.25 -2.07
C GLN A 380 -7.94 -19.13 -1.33
N THR A 381 -6.95 -18.48 -1.95
CA THR A 381 -6.13 -17.43 -1.32
C THR A 381 -7.02 -16.37 -0.67
N ARG A 382 -6.74 -16.05 0.60
CA ARG A 382 -7.53 -15.11 1.41
C ARG A 382 -7.22 -13.65 1.05
N ASN A 383 -7.44 -13.31 -0.21
CA ASN A 383 -7.32 -11.94 -0.64
C ASN A 383 -8.45 -11.06 -0.07
N LYS A 384 -8.12 -9.83 0.23
CA LYS A 384 -9.06 -8.77 0.58
C LYS A 384 -9.27 -7.89 -0.67
N TYR A 385 -10.52 -7.62 -1.00
CA TYR A 385 -10.87 -6.72 -2.10
C TYR A 385 -11.49 -5.46 -1.53
N GLN A 386 -11.08 -4.30 -2.07
CA GLN A 386 -11.57 -2.99 -1.69
C GLN A 386 -12.15 -2.26 -2.90
N VAL A 387 -13.18 -1.47 -2.67
CA VAL A 387 -13.79 -0.59 -3.68
C VAL A 387 -13.81 0.83 -3.15
N LEU A 388 -13.25 1.74 -3.93
CA LEU A 388 -13.30 3.19 -3.72
C LEU A 388 -14.29 3.80 -4.71
N VAL A 389 -15.24 4.60 -4.23
CA VAL A 389 -16.24 5.28 -5.05
C VAL A 389 -16.09 6.78 -4.89
N TYR A 390 -15.55 7.42 -5.93
CA TYR A 390 -15.41 8.86 -5.99
C TYR A 390 -16.59 9.47 -6.75
N TYR A 391 -17.03 10.62 -6.29
CA TYR A 391 -18.10 11.40 -6.90
C TYR A 391 -17.64 12.83 -7.15
N LYS A 392 -17.98 13.35 -8.33
CA LYS A 392 -17.84 14.75 -8.71
C LYS A 392 -19.13 15.21 -9.37
N GLY A 393 -19.96 15.94 -8.63
CA GLY A 393 -21.24 16.45 -9.08
C GLY A 393 -21.09 17.61 -10.07
N VAL A 394 -22.22 18.04 -10.63
CA VAL A 394 -22.25 19.25 -11.48
C VAL A 394 -21.96 20.47 -10.62
N GLY A 395 -20.82 21.15 -10.91
CA GLY A 395 -20.37 22.32 -10.16
C GLY A 395 -19.37 22.00 -9.04
N ASP A 396 -19.12 20.74 -8.74
CA ASP A 396 -18.04 20.35 -7.81
C ASP A 396 -16.68 20.63 -8.46
N ARG A 397 -15.74 21.07 -7.64
CA ARG A 397 -14.38 21.45 -8.08
C ARG A 397 -13.39 20.29 -7.98
N THR A 398 -13.70 19.26 -7.20
CA THR A 398 -12.81 18.12 -6.96
C THR A 398 -13.59 16.81 -6.74
N ASP A 399 -12.91 15.68 -6.87
CA ASP A 399 -13.45 14.37 -6.55
C ASP A 399 -13.60 14.21 -5.02
N ARG A 400 -14.74 13.66 -4.58
CA ARG A 400 -15.02 13.34 -3.20
C ARG A 400 -15.12 11.82 -3.03
N LEU A 401 -14.45 11.22 -2.06
CA LEU A 401 -14.60 9.79 -1.75
C LEU A 401 -15.86 9.60 -0.90
N LEU A 402 -16.95 9.14 -1.54
CA LEU A 402 -18.28 9.01 -0.91
C LEU A 402 -18.69 7.57 -0.64
N GLY A 403 -17.94 6.58 -1.12
CA GLY A 403 -18.20 5.18 -0.85
C GLY A 403 -16.92 4.37 -0.70
N TYR A 404 -16.92 3.48 0.28
CA TYR A 404 -15.87 2.48 0.51
C TYR A 404 -16.52 1.17 0.88
N GLY A 405 -16.03 0.09 0.33
CA GLY A 405 -16.45 -1.25 0.68
C GLY A 405 -15.26 -2.21 0.63
N GLU A 406 -15.31 -3.24 1.45
CA GLU A 406 -14.33 -4.31 1.44
C GLU A 406 -14.97 -5.68 1.65
N VAL A 407 -14.31 -6.70 1.12
CA VAL A 407 -14.68 -8.10 1.30
C VAL A 407 -13.42 -8.97 1.29
N MET A 408 -13.37 -9.94 2.18
CA MET A 408 -12.33 -10.97 2.21
C MET A 408 -12.87 -12.28 1.62
N VAL A 409 -12.05 -12.99 0.85
CA VAL A 409 -12.36 -14.34 0.39
C VAL A 409 -12.61 -15.24 1.60
N LYS A 410 -13.76 -15.90 1.61
CA LYS A 410 -14.08 -16.90 2.63
C LYS A 410 -13.53 -18.24 2.19
N VAL A 411 -12.73 -18.87 3.03
CA VAL A 411 -12.37 -20.28 2.83
C VAL A 411 -13.62 -21.10 3.12
N GLU A 412 -14.18 -21.75 2.10
CA GLU A 412 -15.23 -22.74 2.31
C GLU A 412 -14.54 -23.96 2.98
N SER A 413 -14.97 -24.23 4.22
CA SER A 413 -14.50 -25.37 5.04
C SER A 413 -15.06 -26.70 4.52
#